data_2c1d6591e4bb841991bce591bc82580e
#
_entry.id   2c1d6591e4bb841991bce591bc82580e
#
_cell.length_a   1.000
_cell.length_b   1.000
_cell.length_c   1.000
_cell.angle_alpha   90.00
_cell.angle_beta   90.00
_cell.angle_gamma   90.00
#
_symmetry.space_group_name_H-M   'P 1'
#
loop_
_entity.id
_entity.type
_entity.pdbx_description
1 polymer ?
#
loop_
_entity_poly.entity_id
_entity_poly.type
_entity_poly.pdbx_seq_one_letter_code
_entity_poly.pdbx_strand_id
1 'polypeptide(L)'
;LSLNLPKATRNSASGLDISLSDKQIEQIGVDATNLAISIFKNQKGIDITKDMVDLSVLTSAGYVYLGSSDTVLARNGINKVLGATLTSATLLPIHTPAYKPLWFAYVLRSPDSDILDTVFIKYNPDGTFFVGEFNGSNVADVGINSINNSATVKALSSKFAIDESFFGVQSIGNVWMSHPEFDQLLSFLFHSHACPGVQPGFFITDFIQENFPLGENESYKYIGSSIYCKDDSLIYLLGISPGMGDYFLQKLPGNETDSTYADGAKDEGVLIVWD
;
A
#
# COMPACT_ATOMS: atom_id res chain seq x y z
N LEU A 1 -0.23 19.54 28.08
CA LEU A 1 -0.25 18.08 28.27
C LEU A 1 1.02 17.51 27.64
N SER A 2 2.05 17.16 28.44
CA SER A 2 3.17 16.36 27.94
C SER A 2 2.73 14.89 27.95
N LEU A 3 2.43 14.34 26.77
CA LEU A 3 2.19 12.91 26.64
C LEU A 3 3.54 12.19 26.67
N ASN A 4 3.86 11.52 27.77
CA ASN A 4 4.94 10.53 27.80
C ASN A 4 4.46 9.28 27.06
N LEU A 5 4.60 9.29 25.73
CA LEU A 5 4.35 8.09 24.94
C LEU A 5 5.47 7.08 25.23
N PRO A 6 5.14 5.84 25.61
CA PRO A 6 6.16 4.81 25.77
C PRO A 6 6.86 4.62 24.41
N LYS A 7 8.20 4.57 24.42
CA LYS A 7 8.92 4.11 23.22
C LYS A 7 8.43 2.70 22.93
N ALA A 8 7.82 2.52 21.76
CA ALA A 8 7.33 1.22 21.36
C ALA A 8 8.52 0.25 21.25
N THR A 9 8.56 -0.75 22.14
CA THR A 9 9.44 -1.92 21.96
C THR A 9 8.82 -2.81 20.87
N ARG A 10 8.85 -2.36 19.64
CA ARG A 10 8.39 -3.15 18.50
C ARG A 10 9.60 -3.92 18.00
N ASN A 11 9.67 -5.19 18.32
CA ASN A 11 10.71 -6.06 17.80
C ASN A 11 10.42 -6.38 16.34
N SER A 12 11.41 -6.15 15.48
CA SER A 12 11.37 -6.71 14.14
C SER A 12 11.36 -8.24 14.19
N ALA A 13 10.81 -8.90 13.19
CA ALA A 13 10.78 -10.36 13.07
C ALA A 13 12.19 -11.00 13.09
N SER A 14 13.25 -10.21 12.93
CA SER A 14 14.65 -10.68 12.91
C SER A 14 15.23 -11.04 14.27
N GLY A 15 14.58 -10.67 15.40
CA GLY A 15 15.11 -10.92 16.74
C GLY A 15 16.48 -10.26 17.03
N LEU A 16 16.99 -9.43 16.12
CA LEU A 16 18.26 -8.77 16.23
C LEU A 16 18.12 -7.47 17.03
N ASP A 17 18.97 -7.31 18.05
CA ASP A 17 19.07 -6.07 18.81
C ASP A 17 19.89 -5.04 18.02
N ILE A 18 19.32 -4.60 16.90
CA ILE A 18 19.91 -3.58 16.03
C ILE A 18 19.27 -2.24 16.36
N SER A 19 20.10 -1.25 16.65
CA SER A 19 19.68 0.15 16.74
C SER A 19 20.45 0.94 15.68
N LEU A 20 19.74 1.41 14.65
CA LEU A 20 20.29 2.25 13.60
C LEU A 20 20.00 3.73 13.91
N SER A 21 20.95 4.60 13.62
CA SER A 21 20.75 6.04 13.69
C SER A 21 19.87 6.52 12.52
N ASP A 22 19.25 7.69 12.68
CA ASP A 22 18.46 8.36 11.66
C ASP A 22 19.21 8.48 10.32
N LYS A 23 20.51 8.82 10.38
CA LYS A 23 21.37 8.92 9.20
C LYS A 23 21.58 7.58 8.50
N GLN A 24 21.67 6.48 9.26
CA GLN A 24 21.80 5.14 8.67
C GLN A 24 20.50 4.70 8.02
N ILE A 25 19.35 4.98 8.64
CA ILE A 25 18.03 4.70 8.04
C ILE A 25 17.84 5.49 6.73
N GLU A 26 18.17 6.77 6.72
CA GLU A 26 18.12 7.58 5.50
C GLU A 26 19.06 7.02 4.41
N GLN A 27 20.28 6.61 4.80
CA GLN A 27 21.26 6.04 3.87
C GLN A 27 20.76 4.76 3.23
N ILE A 28 20.00 3.91 3.94
CA ILE A 28 19.36 2.71 3.36
C ILE A 28 18.46 3.11 2.17
N GLY A 29 17.67 4.16 2.31
CA GLY A 29 16.83 4.67 1.21
C GLY A 29 17.65 5.18 0.02
N VAL A 30 18.76 5.90 0.28
CA VAL A 30 19.69 6.36 -0.76
C VAL A 30 20.31 5.17 -1.50
N ASP A 31 20.81 4.18 -0.76
CA ASP A 31 21.54 3.05 -1.35
C ASP A 31 20.58 2.16 -2.17
N ALA A 32 19.38 1.86 -1.66
CA ALA A 32 18.35 1.14 -2.39
C ALA A 32 17.98 1.86 -3.70
N THR A 33 17.84 3.18 -3.65
CA THR A 33 17.51 3.98 -4.83
C THR A 33 18.63 3.97 -5.88
N ASN A 34 19.87 4.15 -5.46
CA ASN A 34 21.02 4.09 -6.36
C ASN A 34 21.18 2.71 -7.00
N LEU A 35 20.90 1.65 -6.25
CA LEU A 35 20.90 0.29 -6.77
C LEU A 35 19.81 0.12 -7.84
N ALA A 36 18.59 0.60 -7.62
CA ALA A 36 17.53 0.55 -8.62
C ALA A 36 17.88 1.33 -9.89
N ILE A 37 18.44 2.55 -9.77
CA ILE A 37 18.92 3.34 -10.89
C ILE A 37 19.95 2.53 -11.72
N SER A 38 20.90 1.91 -11.05
CA SER A 38 21.93 1.10 -11.72
C SER A 38 21.31 -0.09 -12.47
N ILE A 39 20.33 -0.77 -11.88
CA ILE A 39 19.64 -1.92 -12.50
C ILE A 39 18.86 -1.47 -13.74
N PHE A 40 18.03 -0.45 -13.66
CA PHE A 40 17.30 0.06 -14.82
C PHE A 40 18.23 0.49 -15.95
N LYS A 41 19.30 1.20 -15.61
CA LYS A 41 20.28 1.63 -16.60
C LYS A 41 20.99 0.47 -17.28
N ASN A 42 21.40 -0.54 -16.50
CA ASN A 42 22.17 -1.68 -17.04
C ASN A 42 21.28 -2.67 -17.83
N GLN A 43 20.05 -2.89 -17.41
CA GLN A 43 19.20 -3.93 -17.99
C GLN A 43 18.19 -3.38 -19.02
N LYS A 44 17.80 -2.12 -18.91
CA LYS A 44 16.83 -1.49 -19.81
C LYS A 44 17.38 -0.28 -20.58
N GLY A 45 18.57 0.22 -20.23
CA GLY A 45 19.12 1.45 -20.79
C GLY A 45 18.40 2.73 -20.36
N ILE A 46 17.56 2.66 -19.30
CA ILE A 46 16.71 3.75 -18.84
C ILE A 46 17.35 4.46 -17.64
N ASP A 47 17.41 5.79 -17.68
CA ASP A 47 17.86 6.62 -16.57
C ASP A 47 16.63 7.20 -15.83
N ILE A 48 16.18 6.48 -14.80
CA ILE A 48 14.97 6.82 -14.02
C ILE A 48 15.11 8.14 -13.23
N THR A 49 16.26 8.78 -13.22
CA THR A 49 16.42 10.10 -12.58
C THR A 49 15.89 11.23 -13.45
N LYS A 50 15.64 10.99 -14.74
CA LYS A 50 15.23 12.00 -15.72
C LYS A 50 13.74 11.94 -16.05
N ASP A 51 13.13 10.77 -15.91
CA ASP A 51 11.74 10.51 -16.34
C ASP A 51 10.84 10.21 -15.14
N MET A 52 10.84 11.12 -14.15
CA MET A 52 10.09 10.99 -12.89
C MET A 52 8.57 10.90 -13.04
N VAL A 53 8.00 11.34 -14.17
CA VAL A 53 6.55 11.38 -14.37
C VAL A 53 5.94 9.98 -14.43
N ASP A 54 6.71 9.01 -14.88
CA ASP A 54 6.28 7.62 -15.08
C ASP A 54 6.89 6.65 -14.06
N LEU A 55 7.43 7.16 -12.94
CA LEU A 55 8.03 6.36 -11.89
C LEU A 55 7.30 6.55 -10.56
N SER A 56 6.98 5.45 -9.88
CA SER A 56 6.58 5.46 -8.47
C SER A 56 7.43 4.49 -7.66
N VAL A 57 7.75 4.87 -6.44
CA VAL A 57 8.44 4.02 -5.46
C VAL A 57 7.45 3.59 -4.40
N LEU A 58 7.12 2.31 -4.38
CA LEU A 58 6.29 1.69 -3.35
C LEU A 58 7.20 1.14 -2.26
N THR A 59 6.82 1.29 -0.98
CA THR A 59 7.70 0.86 0.12
C THR A 59 6.93 0.58 1.41
N SER A 60 7.49 -0.30 2.24
CA SER A 60 7.06 -0.52 3.63
C SER A 60 7.70 0.47 4.62
N ALA A 61 8.58 1.36 4.17
CA ALA A 61 9.26 2.33 5.03
C ALA A 61 8.28 3.25 5.77
N GLY A 62 8.47 3.39 7.09
CA GLY A 62 7.60 4.14 7.99
C GLY A 62 6.52 3.29 8.67
N TYR A 63 6.31 2.05 8.25
CA TYR A 63 5.45 1.09 8.92
C TYR A 63 6.24 0.00 9.65
N VAL A 64 7.35 -0.43 9.09
CA VAL A 64 8.18 -1.51 9.61
C VAL A 64 9.35 -0.99 10.46
N TYR A 65 9.90 -1.86 11.29
CA TYR A 65 11.02 -1.55 12.17
C TYR A 65 12.24 -2.42 11.84
N LEU A 66 13.43 -1.84 11.99
CA LEU A 66 14.70 -2.57 11.97
C LEU A 66 15.25 -2.59 13.41
N GLY A 67 15.05 -3.70 14.11
CA GLY A 67 15.27 -3.73 15.55
C GLY A 67 14.34 -2.73 16.27
N SER A 68 14.91 -1.78 16.99
CA SER A 68 14.17 -0.69 17.64
C SER A 68 14.02 0.59 16.81
N SER A 69 14.58 0.60 15.59
CA SER A 69 14.64 1.80 14.76
C SER A 69 13.44 1.89 13.79
N ASP A 70 12.77 3.05 13.82
CA ASP A 70 11.76 3.43 12.82
C ASP A 70 12.42 3.61 11.44
N THR A 71 11.71 3.20 10.40
CA THR A 71 12.26 3.23 9.03
C THR A 71 11.76 4.41 8.20
N VAL A 72 11.00 5.35 8.79
CA VAL A 72 10.39 6.47 8.03
C VAL A 72 11.43 7.31 7.29
N LEU A 73 12.62 7.49 7.83
CA LEU A 73 13.68 8.29 7.21
C LEU A 73 14.28 7.65 5.94
N ALA A 74 14.06 6.36 5.69
CA ALA A 74 14.42 5.77 4.40
C ALA A 74 13.68 6.46 3.24
N ARG A 75 12.46 6.98 3.48
CA ARG A 75 11.71 7.77 2.48
C ARG A 75 12.41 9.09 2.13
N ASN A 76 13.08 9.73 3.10
CA ASN A 76 13.89 10.92 2.85
C ASN A 76 15.07 10.59 1.93
N GLY A 77 15.69 9.42 2.11
CA GLY A 77 16.76 8.93 1.23
C GLY A 77 16.29 8.80 -0.22
N ILE A 78 15.10 8.21 -0.44
CA ILE A 78 14.48 8.11 -1.77
C ILE A 78 14.21 9.52 -2.34
N ASN A 79 13.60 10.40 -1.54
CA ASN A 79 13.30 11.77 -1.94
C ASN A 79 14.57 12.55 -2.34
N LYS A 80 15.66 12.42 -1.59
CA LYS A 80 16.94 13.08 -1.89
C LYS A 80 17.50 12.69 -3.25
N VAL A 81 17.33 11.45 -3.66
CA VAL A 81 17.89 10.95 -4.92
C VAL A 81 16.97 11.21 -6.09
N LEU A 82 15.66 10.99 -5.91
CA LEU A 82 14.66 11.04 -6.99
C LEU A 82 13.71 12.24 -6.91
N GLY A 83 13.65 12.97 -5.80
CA GLY A 83 12.62 13.99 -5.58
C GLY A 83 11.21 13.39 -5.38
N ALA A 84 11.09 12.07 -5.18
CA ALA A 84 9.81 11.37 -5.06
C ALA A 84 9.06 11.77 -3.78
N THR A 85 7.75 12.04 -3.90
CA THR A 85 6.89 12.46 -2.79
C THR A 85 5.52 11.76 -2.81
N LEU A 86 4.85 11.72 -1.67
CA LEU A 86 3.48 11.22 -1.59
C LEU A 86 2.50 12.14 -2.35
N THR A 87 2.71 13.45 -2.27
CA THR A 87 1.84 14.44 -2.91
C THR A 87 1.83 14.36 -4.44
N SER A 88 2.93 13.91 -5.03
CA SER A 88 3.01 13.64 -6.48
C SER A 88 2.70 12.20 -6.86
N ALA A 89 2.27 11.36 -5.90
CA ALA A 89 2.06 9.92 -6.06
C ALA A 89 3.29 9.16 -6.60
N THR A 90 4.50 9.70 -6.38
CA THR A 90 5.77 9.09 -6.81
C THR A 90 6.51 8.38 -5.66
N LEU A 91 6.01 8.50 -4.42
CA LEU A 91 6.48 7.75 -3.25
C LEU A 91 5.28 7.28 -2.44
N LEU A 92 4.98 6.00 -2.51
CA LEU A 92 3.77 5.38 -1.98
C LEU A 92 4.10 4.41 -0.83
N PRO A 93 3.94 4.84 0.42
CA PRO A 93 4.12 3.96 1.58
C PRO A 93 2.90 3.04 1.72
N ILE A 94 3.10 1.73 1.54
CA ILE A 94 2.07 0.71 1.69
C ILE A 94 1.98 0.27 3.15
N HIS A 95 0.79 0.32 3.73
CA HIS A 95 0.55 -0.13 5.10
C HIS A 95 1.00 -1.59 5.26
N THR A 96 1.88 -1.82 6.21
CA THR A 96 2.56 -3.09 6.40
C THR A 96 2.74 -3.36 7.90
N PRO A 97 2.47 -4.57 8.41
CA PRO A 97 2.71 -4.89 9.81
C PRO A 97 4.16 -4.61 10.21
N ALA A 98 4.34 -4.05 11.41
CA ALA A 98 5.64 -3.54 11.89
C ALA A 98 6.78 -4.57 11.91
N TYR A 99 6.43 -5.87 12.00
CA TYR A 99 7.39 -6.98 12.05
C TYR A 99 7.82 -7.50 10.65
N LYS A 100 7.22 -6.99 9.58
CA LYS A 100 7.56 -7.38 8.20
C LYS A 100 8.87 -6.71 7.76
N PRO A 101 9.51 -7.23 6.70
CA PRO A 101 10.76 -6.66 6.19
C PRO A 101 10.62 -5.23 5.65
N LEU A 102 11.73 -4.48 5.66
CA LEU A 102 11.86 -3.24 4.91
C LEU A 102 12.15 -3.56 3.44
N TRP A 103 11.30 -3.06 2.54
CA TRP A 103 11.44 -3.25 1.11
C TRP A 103 11.08 -1.99 0.32
N PHE A 104 11.55 -1.95 -0.93
CA PHE A 104 11.34 -0.90 -1.91
C PHE A 104 11.04 -1.53 -3.26
N ALA A 105 10.01 -1.06 -3.94
CA ALA A 105 9.67 -1.45 -5.31
C ALA A 105 9.63 -0.20 -6.18
N TYR A 106 10.51 -0.14 -7.17
CA TYR A 106 10.61 0.95 -8.13
C TYR A 106 9.82 0.53 -9.36
N VAL A 107 8.67 1.14 -9.58
CA VAL A 107 7.70 0.80 -10.62
C VAL A 107 7.75 1.88 -11.70
N LEU A 108 8.23 1.52 -12.86
CA LEU A 108 8.34 2.40 -14.02
C LEU A 108 7.30 2.00 -15.07
N ARG A 109 6.45 2.95 -15.43
CA ARG A 109 5.53 2.77 -16.56
C ARG A 109 6.28 2.91 -17.88
N SER A 110 6.14 1.93 -18.76
CA SER A 110 6.61 2.05 -20.12
C SER A 110 5.63 2.90 -20.95
N PRO A 111 6.10 3.91 -21.68
CA PRO A 111 5.22 4.74 -22.52
C PRO A 111 4.36 3.92 -23.47
N ASP A 112 3.09 4.30 -23.60
CA ASP A 112 2.12 3.70 -24.53
C ASP A 112 1.92 2.18 -24.40
N SER A 113 2.19 1.62 -23.20
CA SER A 113 2.01 0.19 -22.94
C SER A 113 1.44 -0.08 -21.55
N ASP A 114 0.91 -1.29 -21.37
CA ASP A 114 0.42 -1.81 -20.09
C ASP A 114 1.57 -2.46 -19.26
N ILE A 115 2.82 -2.19 -19.63
CA ILE A 115 4.01 -2.74 -18.97
C ILE A 115 4.39 -1.85 -17.79
N LEU A 116 4.59 -2.49 -16.64
CA LEU A 116 5.17 -1.88 -15.45
C LEU A 116 6.49 -2.56 -15.11
N ASP A 117 7.57 -2.02 -15.65
CA ASP A 117 8.92 -2.48 -15.33
C ASP A 117 9.23 -2.22 -13.87
N THR A 118 9.47 -3.27 -13.09
CA THR A 118 9.61 -3.17 -11.64
C THR A 118 10.94 -3.76 -11.18
N VAL A 119 11.66 -3.02 -10.32
CA VAL A 119 12.79 -3.49 -9.53
C VAL A 119 12.35 -3.61 -8.08
N PHE A 120 12.49 -4.79 -7.49
CA PHE A 120 12.18 -5.04 -6.09
C PHE A 120 13.44 -5.25 -5.27
N ILE A 121 13.57 -4.48 -4.18
CA ILE A 121 14.74 -4.50 -3.30
C ILE A 121 14.27 -4.66 -1.86
N LYS A 122 14.82 -5.64 -1.14
CA LYS A 122 14.60 -5.84 0.29
C LYS A 122 15.89 -5.58 1.05
N TYR A 123 15.78 -4.85 2.16
CA TYR A 123 16.88 -4.71 3.10
C TYR A 123 16.94 -5.91 4.05
N ASN A 124 18.10 -6.55 4.16
CA ASN A 124 18.33 -7.65 5.06
C ASN A 124 18.90 -7.16 6.40
N PRO A 125 18.65 -7.89 7.51
CA PRO A 125 19.16 -7.52 8.84
C PRO A 125 20.70 -7.45 8.95
N ASP A 126 21.41 -8.16 8.07
CA ASP A 126 22.88 -8.13 8.00
C ASP A 126 23.44 -6.89 7.28
N GLY A 127 22.59 -5.97 6.85
CA GLY A 127 22.99 -4.76 6.14
C GLY A 127 23.10 -4.90 4.63
N THR A 128 22.80 -6.08 4.08
CA THR A 128 22.83 -6.32 2.63
C THR A 128 21.47 -6.07 1.99
N PHE A 129 21.45 -5.98 0.66
CA PHE A 129 20.23 -5.92 -0.12
C PHE A 129 19.99 -7.25 -0.86
N PHE A 130 18.78 -7.78 -0.72
CA PHE A 130 18.25 -8.74 -1.66
C PHE A 130 17.65 -7.98 -2.84
N VAL A 131 17.97 -8.39 -4.06
CA VAL A 131 17.36 -7.86 -5.28
C VAL A 131 16.54 -8.97 -5.91
N GLY A 132 15.28 -8.68 -6.21
CA GLY A 132 14.39 -9.61 -6.88
C GLY A 132 14.96 -10.04 -8.23
N GLU A 133 14.73 -11.32 -8.60
CA GLU A 133 15.12 -11.86 -9.91
C GLU A 133 13.99 -12.74 -10.45
N PHE A 134 13.63 -12.51 -11.71
CA PHE A 134 12.66 -13.31 -12.42
C PHE A 134 13.14 -13.56 -13.85
N ASN A 135 13.26 -14.84 -14.23
CA ASN A 135 13.76 -15.28 -15.55
C ASN A 135 15.12 -14.68 -15.94
N GLY A 136 16.05 -14.57 -14.99
CA GLY A 136 17.39 -14.04 -15.20
C GLY A 136 17.46 -12.49 -15.31
N SER A 137 16.37 -11.79 -14.97
CA SER A 137 16.33 -10.33 -14.93
C SER A 137 15.96 -9.82 -13.53
N ASN A 138 16.57 -8.71 -13.11
CA ASN A 138 16.17 -7.97 -11.90
C ASN A 138 15.07 -6.94 -12.19
N VAL A 139 14.66 -6.79 -13.45
CA VAL A 139 13.49 -6.01 -13.86
C VAL A 139 12.41 -6.98 -14.32
N ALA A 140 11.24 -6.94 -13.69
CA ALA A 140 10.10 -7.76 -14.07
C ALA A 140 8.89 -6.88 -14.41
N ASP A 141 8.11 -7.31 -15.40
CA ASP A 141 6.82 -6.68 -15.70
C ASP A 141 5.77 -7.15 -14.67
N VAL A 142 5.17 -6.18 -13.98
CA VAL A 142 4.07 -6.39 -13.04
C VAL A 142 2.75 -5.77 -13.53
N GLY A 143 2.69 -5.34 -14.78
CA GLY A 143 1.54 -4.70 -15.39
C GLY A 143 0.31 -5.60 -15.50
N ILE A 144 -0.77 -5.08 -16.10
CA ILE A 144 -2.11 -5.71 -16.10
C ILE A 144 -2.11 -7.12 -16.69
N ASN A 145 -1.27 -7.40 -17.68
CA ASN A 145 -1.16 -8.73 -18.28
C ASN A 145 -0.51 -9.74 -17.32
N SER A 146 0.42 -9.28 -16.48
CA SER A 146 1.07 -10.10 -15.44
C SER A 146 0.14 -10.39 -14.29
N ILE A 147 -0.60 -9.39 -13.78
CA ILE A 147 -1.50 -9.56 -12.64
C ILE A 147 -2.73 -10.42 -12.97
N ASN A 148 -3.19 -10.40 -14.22
CA ASN A 148 -4.29 -11.23 -14.67
C ASN A 148 -3.89 -12.71 -14.91
N ASN A 149 -2.61 -13.04 -14.82
CA ASN A 149 -2.10 -14.40 -14.93
C ASN A 149 -1.70 -14.95 -13.56
N SER A 150 -2.55 -15.78 -12.96
CA SER A 150 -2.33 -16.32 -11.61
C SER A 150 -1.01 -17.12 -11.46
N ALA A 151 -0.55 -17.79 -12.49
CA ALA A 151 0.73 -18.50 -12.48
C ALA A 151 1.90 -17.51 -12.44
N THR A 152 1.82 -16.42 -13.20
CA THR A 152 2.81 -15.34 -13.19
C THR A 152 2.84 -14.63 -11.84
N VAL A 153 1.68 -14.28 -11.28
CA VAL A 153 1.56 -13.67 -9.93
C VAL A 153 2.25 -14.54 -8.88
N LYS A 154 1.95 -15.84 -8.89
CA LYS A 154 2.55 -16.79 -7.94
C LYS A 154 4.07 -16.92 -8.15
N ALA A 155 4.52 -16.96 -9.38
CA ALA A 155 5.95 -17.08 -9.71
C ALA A 155 6.72 -15.80 -9.30
N LEU A 156 6.17 -14.62 -9.59
CA LEU A 156 6.74 -13.34 -9.16
C LEU A 156 6.79 -13.23 -7.63
N SER A 157 5.72 -13.55 -6.94
CA SER A 157 5.69 -13.53 -5.48
C SER A 157 6.72 -14.46 -4.85
N SER A 158 6.94 -15.66 -5.42
CA SER A 158 7.85 -16.67 -4.86
C SER A 158 9.31 -16.50 -5.25
N LYS A 159 9.61 -15.90 -6.40
CA LYS A 159 10.96 -15.83 -6.97
C LYS A 159 11.52 -14.42 -7.04
N PHE A 160 10.66 -13.43 -7.27
CA PHE A 160 11.06 -12.03 -7.41
C PHE A 160 10.96 -11.27 -6.11
N ALA A 161 9.99 -11.57 -5.28
CA ALA A 161 9.76 -10.94 -3.99
C ALA A 161 9.74 -11.94 -2.83
N ILE A 162 9.32 -11.53 -1.66
CA ILE A 162 9.59 -12.28 -0.44
C ILE A 162 8.35 -12.88 0.21
N ASP A 163 7.16 -12.38 -0.09
CA ASP A 163 5.92 -12.84 0.51
C ASP A 163 4.68 -12.29 -0.21
N GLU A 164 3.52 -12.47 0.44
CA GLU A 164 2.20 -12.03 -0.01
C GLU A 164 2.11 -10.51 -0.25
N SER A 165 3.00 -9.71 0.36
CA SER A 165 3.01 -8.25 0.17
C SER A 165 3.33 -7.82 -1.26
N PHE A 166 3.90 -8.71 -2.08
CA PHE A 166 4.15 -8.40 -3.48
C PHE A 166 2.87 -8.23 -4.31
N PHE A 167 1.77 -8.88 -3.92
CA PHE A 167 0.47 -8.60 -4.53
C PHE A 167 0.06 -7.13 -4.33
N GLY A 168 0.38 -6.54 -3.17
CA GLY A 168 0.21 -5.11 -2.93
C GLY A 168 1.00 -4.26 -3.93
N VAL A 169 2.28 -4.60 -4.19
CA VAL A 169 3.10 -3.91 -5.19
C VAL A 169 2.47 -4.00 -6.58
N GLN A 170 2.08 -5.21 -7.02
CA GLN A 170 1.47 -5.41 -8.34
C GLN A 170 0.15 -4.64 -8.47
N SER A 171 -0.77 -4.82 -7.52
CA SER A 171 -2.11 -4.27 -7.61
C SER A 171 -2.13 -2.75 -7.47
N ILE A 172 -1.38 -2.18 -6.53
CA ILE A 172 -1.29 -0.73 -6.34
C ILE A 172 -0.54 -0.08 -7.50
N GLY A 173 0.52 -0.71 -8.03
CA GLY A 173 1.22 -0.22 -9.22
C GLY A 173 0.29 -0.08 -10.43
N ASN A 174 -0.58 -1.08 -10.66
CA ASN A 174 -1.57 -1.03 -11.76
C ASN A 174 -2.65 0.04 -11.52
N VAL A 175 -3.11 0.22 -10.29
CA VAL A 175 -4.05 1.30 -9.94
C VAL A 175 -3.39 2.67 -10.08
N TRP A 176 -2.16 2.84 -9.58
CA TRP A 176 -1.40 4.08 -9.73
C TRP A 176 -1.28 4.50 -11.20
N MET A 177 -1.02 3.55 -12.09
CA MET A 177 -0.92 3.81 -13.53
C MET A 177 -2.23 4.36 -14.13
N SER A 178 -3.39 4.07 -13.54
CA SER A 178 -4.69 4.57 -13.98
C SER A 178 -5.04 5.96 -13.45
N HIS A 179 -4.15 6.60 -12.69
CA HIS A 179 -4.33 7.93 -12.10
C HIS A 179 -5.63 8.06 -11.28
N PRO A 180 -5.82 7.23 -10.23
CA PRO A 180 -7.00 7.33 -9.37
C PRO A 180 -7.03 8.68 -8.62
N GLU A 181 -8.18 9.04 -8.09
CA GLU A 181 -8.28 10.14 -7.12
C GLU A 181 -7.36 9.87 -5.92
N PHE A 182 -6.82 10.93 -5.33
CA PHE A 182 -5.79 10.79 -4.30
C PHE A 182 -6.28 10.04 -3.05
N ASP A 183 -7.50 10.28 -2.62
CA ASP A 183 -8.12 9.60 -1.48
C ASP A 183 -8.40 8.12 -1.76
N GLN A 184 -8.78 7.78 -3.00
CA GLN A 184 -8.89 6.39 -3.44
C GLN A 184 -7.52 5.68 -3.39
N LEU A 185 -6.46 6.35 -3.87
CA LEU A 185 -5.11 5.83 -3.79
C LEU A 185 -4.70 5.59 -2.34
N LEU A 186 -4.96 6.54 -1.44
CA LEU A 186 -4.67 6.40 -0.01
C LEU A 186 -5.46 5.27 0.65
N SER A 187 -6.70 5.03 0.25
CA SER A 187 -7.49 3.88 0.70
C SER A 187 -6.84 2.55 0.32
N PHE A 188 -6.32 2.42 -0.90
CA PHE A 188 -5.59 1.23 -1.33
C PHE A 188 -4.28 1.04 -0.56
N LEU A 189 -3.56 2.14 -0.29
CA LEU A 189 -2.34 2.09 0.54
C LEU A 189 -2.64 1.64 1.96
N PHE A 190 -3.75 2.11 2.54
CA PHE A 190 -4.24 1.70 3.86
C PHE A 190 -4.64 0.23 3.87
N HIS A 191 -5.38 -0.23 2.86
CA HIS A 191 -5.78 -1.63 2.69
C HIS A 191 -4.62 -2.57 2.31
N SER A 192 -3.41 -2.03 2.07
CA SER A 192 -2.19 -2.73 1.67
C SER A 192 -2.19 -3.36 0.26
N HIS A 193 -3.29 -3.33 -0.45
CA HIS A 193 -3.39 -3.76 -1.85
C HIS A 193 -4.63 -3.17 -2.53
N ALA A 194 -4.66 -3.19 -3.86
CA ALA A 194 -5.84 -2.84 -4.63
C ALA A 194 -6.55 -4.11 -5.11
N CYS A 195 -7.82 -4.25 -4.75
CA CYS A 195 -8.66 -5.35 -5.19
C CYS A 195 -10.09 -4.88 -5.51
N PRO A 196 -10.86 -5.65 -6.29
CA PRO A 196 -12.25 -5.30 -6.59
C PRO A 196 -13.13 -5.17 -5.34
N GLY A 197 -12.75 -5.80 -4.22
CA GLY A 197 -13.51 -5.73 -2.97
C GLY A 197 -13.43 -4.39 -2.25
N VAL A 198 -12.45 -3.53 -2.55
CA VAL A 198 -12.34 -2.17 -1.97
C VAL A 198 -13.26 -1.19 -2.69
N GLN A 199 -13.46 -1.35 -4.01
CA GLN A 199 -14.21 -0.42 -4.85
C GLN A 199 -15.65 -0.14 -4.41
N PRO A 200 -16.44 -1.12 -3.92
CA PRO A 200 -17.78 -0.84 -3.44
C PRO A 200 -17.84 0.23 -2.34
N GLY A 201 -16.79 0.35 -1.51
CA GLY A 201 -16.73 1.40 -0.50
C GLY A 201 -16.65 2.81 -1.09
N PHE A 202 -16.04 2.99 -2.27
CA PHE A 202 -16.04 4.28 -2.98
C PHE A 202 -17.46 4.66 -3.40
N PHE A 203 -18.17 3.74 -4.07
CA PHE A 203 -19.55 3.98 -4.51
C PHE A 203 -20.51 4.22 -3.35
N ILE A 204 -20.33 3.49 -2.23
CA ILE A 204 -21.14 3.68 -1.02
C ILE A 204 -20.84 5.05 -0.40
N THR A 205 -19.57 5.46 -0.35
CA THR A 205 -19.19 6.78 0.16
C THR A 205 -19.80 7.91 -0.67
N ASP A 206 -19.68 7.84 -1.99
CA ASP A 206 -20.27 8.82 -2.90
C ASP A 206 -21.80 8.89 -2.72
N PHE A 207 -22.47 7.74 -2.68
CA PHE A 207 -23.90 7.65 -2.44
C PHE A 207 -24.32 8.27 -1.10
N ILE A 208 -23.54 8.01 -0.04
CA ILE A 208 -23.81 8.58 1.30
C ILE A 208 -23.67 10.10 1.26
N GLN A 209 -22.61 10.61 0.70
CA GLN A 209 -22.34 12.06 0.65
C GLN A 209 -23.36 12.81 -0.22
N GLU A 210 -23.82 12.20 -1.29
CA GLU A 210 -24.84 12.80 -2.17
C GLU A 210 -26.25 12.80 -1.58
N ASN A 211 -26.63 11.71 -0.87
CA ASN A 211 -28.02 11.51 -0.45
C ASN A 211 -28.26 11.79 1.05
N PHE A 212 -27.20 11.75 1.86
CA PHE A 212 -27.24 11.95 3.31
C PHE A 212 -26.14 12.90 3.78
N PRO A 213 -26.01 14.11 3.18
CA PRO A 213 -24.98 15.06 3.60
C PRO A 213 -25.17 15.44 5.06
N LEU A 214 -24.07 15.55 5.81
CA LEU A 214 -24.10 15.93 7.22
C LEU A 214 -24.46 17.42 7.40
N GLY A 215 -25.33 17.69 8.37
CA GLY A 215 -25.54 19.01 8.90
C GLY A 215 -24.47 19.44 9.90
N GLU A 216 -24.58 20.65 10.43
CA GLU A 216 -23.72 21.17 11.49
C GLU A 216 -23.94 20.33 12.77
N ASN A 217 -22.90 19.75 13.34
CA ASN A 217 -22.89 18.85 14.51
C ASN A 217 -23.35 17.40 14.27
N GLU A 218 -23.63 17.01 13.03
CA GLU A 218 -23.93 15.62 12.69
C GLU A 218 -22.66 14.80 12.40
N SER A 219 -22.77 13.50 12.59
CA SER A 219 -21.71 12.53 12.29
C SER A 219 -22.30 11.26 11.68
N TYR A 220 -21.49 10.55 10.88
CA TYR A 220 -21.86 9.23 10.41
C TYR A 220 -21.52 8.17 11.43
N LYS A 221 -22.44 7.19 11.58
CA LYS A 221 -22.15 5.89 12.16
C LYS A 221 -22.54 4.80 11.18
N TYR A 222 -21.71 3.79 11.07
CA TYR A 222 -21.92 2.72 10.11
C TYR A 222 -21.80 1.35 10.74
N ILE A 223 -22.75 0.47 10.45
CA ILE A 223 -22.74 -0.92 10.87
C ILE A 223 -22.59 -1.78 9.61
N GLY A 224 -21.37 -2.29 9.33
CA GLY A 224 -21.12 -3.21 8.23
C GLY A 224 -21.71 -4.60 8.50
N SER A 225 -22.49 -5.15 7.57
CA SER A 225 -23.10 -6.47 7.71
C SER A 225 -22.35 -7.55 6.93
N SER A 226 -21.81 -7.24 5.78
CA SER A 226 -20.89 -8.10 5.03
C SER A 226 -19.46 -7.60 5.24
N ILE A 227 -18.65 -8.35 6.02
CA ILE A 227 -17.28 -7.93 6.36
C ILE A 227 -16.35 -8.31 5.22
N TYR A 228 -15.82 -7.30 4.49
CA TYR A 228 -14.80 -7.48 3.46
C TYR A 228 -14.07 -6.16 3.14
N CYS A 229 -13.25 -6.15 2.11
CA CYS A 229 -12.32 -5.06 1.78
C CYS A 229 -12.95 -3.66 1.68
N LYS A 230 -14.25 -3.53 1.34
CA LYS A 230 -14.97 -2.24 1.29
C LYS A 230 -14.96 -1.49 2.62
N ASP A 231 -14.88 -2.25 3.72
CA ASP A 231 -14.95 -1.66 5.07
C ASP A 231 -13.73 -0.76 5.33
N ASP A 232 -12.56 -1.13 4.82
CA ASP A 232 -11.36 -0.31 4.96
C ASP A 232 -11.46 1.00 4.17
N SER A 233 -12.07 0.99 2.98
CA SER A 233 -12.32 2.24 2.24
C SER A 233 -13.38 3.13 2.90
N LEU A 234 -14.45 2.55 3.45
CA LEU A 234 -15.45 3.31 4.21
C LEU A 234 -14.85 3.95 5.46
N ILE A 235 -14.05 3.19 6.22
CA ILE A 235 -13.32 3.71 7.39
C ILE A 235 -12.43 4.89 6.98
N TYR A 236 -11.69 4.73 5.89
CA TYR A 236 -10.76 5.75 5.44
C TYR A 236 -11.46 7.01 4.92
N LEU A 237 -12.43 6.84 4.01
CA LEU A 237 -13.07 7.96 3.29
C LEU A 237 -14.10 8.73 4.13
N LEU A 238 -14.85 8.03 4.99
CA LEU A 238 -15.82 8.67 5.89
C LEU A 238 -15.18 9.17 7.20
N GLY A 239 -13.92 8.81 7.47
CA GLY A 239 -13.22 9.19 8.69
C GLY A 239 -13.81 8.55 9.95
N ILE A 240 -14.43 7.39 9.82
CA ILE A 240 -15.05 6.61 10.91
C ILE A 240 -14.16 5.47 11.35
N SER A 241 -14.27 5.01 12.59
CA SER A 241 -13.50 3.86 13.06
C SER A 241 -14.11 3.19 14.28
N PRO A 242 -13.79 1.90 14.55
CA PRO A 242 -14.20 1.25 15.78
C PRO A 242 -13.71 1.97 17.04
N GLY A 243 -12.50 2.57 16.98
CA GLY A 243 -11.91 3.32 18.09
C GLY A 243 -12.63 4.63 18.42
N MET A 244 -13.30 5.23 17.45
CA MET A 244 -14.16 6.42 17.64
C MET A 244 -15.58 6.05 18.06
N GLY A 245 -15.98 4.77 17.97
CA GLY A 245 -17.32 4.30 18.32
C GLY A 245 -18.38 4.66 17.29
N ASP A 246 -17.97 4.82 16.04
CA ASP A 246 -18.82 5.18 14.90
C ASP A 246 -18.76 4.17 13.75
N TYR A 247 -17.91 3.14 13.85
CA TYR A 247 -17.87 2.02 12.94
C TYR A 247 -18.00 0.69 13.68
N PHE A 248 -18.95 -0.14 13.27
CA PHE A 248 -19.24 -1.43 13.87
C PHE A 248 -19.32 -2.50 12.79
N LEU A 249 -18.88 -3.71 13.12
CA LEU A 249 -19.00 -4.86 12.26
C LEU A 249 -19.96 -5.86 12.88
N GLN A 250 -20.97 -6.27 12.15
CA GLN A 250 -21.90 -7.31 12.58
C GLN A 250 -21.85 -8.47 11.58
N LYS A 251 -21.24 -9.58 12.00
CA LYS A 251 -21.32 -10.81 11.23
C LYS A 251 -22.68 -11.44 11.46
N LEU A 252 -23.54 -11.38 10.46
CA LEU A 252 -24.80 -12.08 10.46
C LEU A 252 -24.57 -13.58 10.21
N PRO A 253 -25.44 -14.48 10.74
CA PRO A 253 -25.44 -15.89 10.37
C PRO A 253 -25.57 -16.08 8.85
N GLY A 254 -24.96 -17.11 8.29
CA GLY A 254 -24.87 -17.30 6.83
C GLY A 254 -26.20 -17.35 6.08
N ASN A 255 -27.31 -17.68 6.76
CA ASN A 255 -28.66 -17.65 6.24
C ASN A 255 -29.31 -16.24 6.26
N GLU A 256 -28.73 -15.28 6.97
CA GLU A 256 -29.19 -13.89 7.06
C GLU A 256 -28.35 -12.93 6.22
N THR A 257 -27.11 -13.34 5.85
CA THR A 257 -26.24 -12.59 4.93
C THR A 257 -26.65 -12.72 3.46
N ASP A 258 -27.58 -13.62 3.16
CA ASP A 258 -28.02 -13.96 1.81
C ASP A 258 -29.44 -13.41 1.51
N SER A 259 -29.85 -12.32 2.17
CA SER A 259 -31.04 -11.58 1.72
C SER A 259 -30.73 -10.99 0.33
N THR A 260 -30.84 -11.84 -0.68
CA THR A 260 -30.77 -11.41 -2.06
C THR A 260 -32.16 -10.87 -2.41
N TYR A 261 -32.27 -9.57 -2.60
CA TYR A 261 -33.47 -8.98 -3.15
C TYR A 261 -33.77 -9.52 -4.56
N ALA A 262 -35.00 -9.35 -5.02
CA ALA A 262 -35.44 -9.89 -6.31
C ALA A 262 -34.60 -9.39 -7.52
N ASP A 263 -33.90 -8.29 -7.39
CA ASP A 263 -32.96 -7.71 -8.35
C ASP A 263 -31.51 -8.16 -8.17
N GLY A 264 -31.24 -9.03 -7.21
CA GLY A 264 -29.89 -9.51 -6.88
C GLY A 264 -29.09 -8.59 -5.94
N ALA A 265 -29.67 -7.51 -5.44
CA ALA A 265 -29.05 -6.63 -4.46
C ALA A 265 -28.81 -7.34 -3.12
N LYS A 266 -27.79 -6.88 -2.39
CA LYS A 266 -27.44 -7.36 -1.06
C LYS A 266 -27.29 -6.20 -0.10
N ASP A 267 -27.65 -6.41 1.18
CA ASP A 267 -27.38 -5.43 2.23
C ASP A 267 -25.87 -5.35 2.50
N GLU A 268 -25.32 -4.13 2.45
CA GLU A 268 -23.92 -3.86 2.70
C GLU A 268 -23.67 -3.23 4.08
N GLY A 269 -24.73 -2.79 4.75
CA GLY A 269 -24.68 -2.23 6.09
C GLY A 269 -25.82 -1.28 6.39
N VAL A 270 -25.74 -0.65 7.56
CA VAL A 270 -26.71 0.35 8.04
C VAL A 270 -25.96 1.65 8.30
N LEU A 271 -26.39 2.73 7.65
CA LEU A 271 -25.93 4.08 7.91
C LEU A 271 -26.84 4.75 8.96
N ILE A 272 -26.25 5.42 9.92
CA ILE A 272 -26.92 6.25 10.93
C ILE A 272 -26.30 7.65 10.84
N VAL A 273 -27.14 8.66 10.59
CA VAL A 273 -26.78 10.08 10.80
C VAL A 273 -27.13 10.41 12.24
N TRP A 274 -26.17 10.88 13.00
CA TRP A 274 -26.27 11.08 14.44
C TRP A 274 -25.99 12.54 14.81
N ASP A 275 -26.88 13.14 15.59
CA ASP A 275 -26.74 14.47 16.22
C ASP A 275 -25.86 14.43 17.47
#